data_257bc9ae585da3c45379ffae000b4eb9
#
_entry.id   257bc9ae585da3c45379ffae000b4eb9
#
_cell.length_a   1.000
_cell.length_b   1.000
_cell.length_c   1.000
_cell.angle_alpha   90.00
_cell.angle_beta   90.00
_cell.angle_gamma   90.00
#
_symmetry.space_group_name_H-M   'P 1'
#
loop_
_entity.id
_entity.type
_entity.pdbx_description
1 polymer ?
#
loop_
_entity_poly.entity_id
_entity_poly.type
_entity_poly.pdbx_seq_one_letter_code
_entity_poly.pdbx_strand_id
1 'polypeptide(L)'
;KNFTGLFSKADQEAICSKDQCSGEAEELQGNRSSNSKESCREKEGEVAMNTKQLKKLLILNIPYIILGLAATNLGEAWRLAAGANASKKIQSLVLDGVLQTAFSNPLPSLNPTDLLTGIICGAALRIAVYLKGKNAKKFRHNEEYGSARWGRHEDIEPFEDPVFANNVILSQTERITMSSRPKIPKYARNKNVLVVGGSGSGKTRFFIKPNLLQMHSSYVVTDPKGGLINEVGNALYKNGYRIKVFNTINFTKSMHYNPFAYLHSEKDILKLVTTLIANTKGESKGGDDFWLKAETLLYTALIGYIHYEAPEEEQNFSTLLEMINAMEVREDDEEFKNPVDLMFEELAEQNPDHFAVRQYAKYKLAAGKTAKSILVSCGARLAPFDIKELRDITAYDELELDTLGDEKTALFLIMSDTDATFN
;
A
#
# COMPACT_ATOMS: atom_id res chain seq x y z
N LYS A 1 -10.76 9.72 36.56
CA LYS A 1 -10.03 8.70 37.33
C LYS A 1 -8.85 8.28 36.46
N ASN A 2 -7.66 8.51 37.00
CA ASN A 2 -6.35 8.54 36.38
C ASN A 2 -6.03 7.33 35.50
N PHE A 3 -5.67 7.59 34.25
CA PHE A 3 -5.12 6.63 33.27
C PHE A 3 -3.57 6.47 33.40
N THR A 4 -3.02 6.73 34.59
CA THR A 4 -1.56 6.67 34.86
C THR A 4 -1.05 5.27 35.24
N GLY A 5 -1.87 4.22 35.10
CA GLY A 5 -1.53 2.88 35.53
C GLY A 5 -1.05 1.89 34.44
N LEU A 6 -0.90 2.29 33.19
CA LEU A 6 -0.57 1.38 32.08
C LEU A 6 0.88 1.42 31.59
N PHE A 7 1.69 2.34 32.12
CA PHE A 7 3.11 2.39 31.80
C PHE A 7 3.92 2.28 33.09
N SER A 8 4.94 1.41 33.09
CA SER A 8 5.84 1.25 34.22
C SER A 8 6.75 2.50 34.33
N LYS A 9 7.23 2.82 35.55
CA LYS A 9 8.17 3.92 35.78
C LYS A 9 9.45 3.85 34.91
N ALA A 10 9.83 2.67 34.47
CA ALA A 10 10.99 2.44 33.59
C ALA A 10 10.78 3.03 32.19
N ASP A 11 9.52 3.07 31.69
CA ASP A 11 9.21 3.59 30.34
C ASP A 11 9.16 5.12 30.33
N GLN A 12 8.98 5.77 31.47
CA GLN A 12 8.99 7.23 31.61
C GLN A 12 10.41 7.84 31.73
N GLU A 13 11.36 7.09 32.29
CA GLU A 13 12.77 7.55 32.39
C GLU A 13 13.54 7.49 31.07
N ALA A 14 13.11 6.64 30.14
CA ALA A 14 13.70 6.57 28.80
C ALA A 14 13.37 7.76 27.88
N ILE A 15 12.36 8.54 28.21
CA ILE A 15 11.90 9.71 27.42
C ILE A 15 12.58 11.02 27.88
N CYS A 16 13.18 11.05 29.09
CA CYS A 16 13.69 12.29 29.70
C CYS A 16 15.22 12.50 29.61
N SER A 17 15.99 11.69 28.88
CA SER A 17 17.47 11.76 28.86
C SER A 17 18.11 12.24 27.55
N LYS A 18 17.40 12.98 26.69
CA LYS A 18 17.95 13.45 25.40
C LYS A 18 18.14 14.95 25.22
N ASP A 19 17.97 15.73 26.26
CA ASP A 19 18.28 17.17 26.20
C ASP A 19 19.35 17.54 27.23
N GLN A 20 20.61 17.23 26.94
CA GLN A 20 21.78 17.95 27.44
C GLN A 20 23.04 17.33 26.84
N CYS A 21 23.61 18.00 25.86
CA CYS A 21 25.06 18.10 25.61
C CYS A 21 25.31 18.96 24.36
N SER A 22 25.36 20.26 24.61
CA SER A 22 26.14 21.19 23.79
C SER A 22 27.45 21.45 24.54
N GLY A 23 28.60 21.15 23.94
CA GLY A 23 29.90 21.56 24.48
C GLY A 23 31.04 20.64 24.06
N GLU A 24 31.97 21.26 23.29
CA GLU A 24 33.37 20.86 23.15
C GLU A 24 33.72 19.90 22.00
N ALA A 25 34.12 20.58 20.93
CA ALA A 25 35.04 20.08 19.93
C ALA A 25 36.47 20.13 20.51
N GLU A 26 37.12 18.93 20.68
CA GLU A 26 38.56 18.72 20.60
C GLU A 26 38.83 17.26 21.01
N GLU A 27 39.19 16.45 20.09
CA GLU A 27 40.00 15.22 20.14
C GLU A 27 39.65 14.25 18.99
N LEU A 28 40.00 14.67 17.77
CA LEU A 28 40.00 13.82 16.59
C LEU A 28 41.43 13.48 16.19
N GLN A 29 42.12 12.67 17.01
CA GLN A 29 43.32 11.94 16.57
C GLN A 29 43.63 10.77 17.54
N GLY A 30 42.97 9.63 17.35
CA GLY A 30 43.25 8.44 18.17
C GLY A 30 42.57 7.14 17.77
N ASN A 31 41.61 7.17 16.87
CA ASN A 31 40.75 5.99 16.65
C ASN A 31 40.71 5.46 15.20
N ARG A 32 41.81 5.65 14.43
CA ARG A 32 41.93 5.08 13.07
C ARG A 32 42.72 3.76 12.99
N SER A 33 43.29 3.28 14.08
CA SER A 33 44.11 2.04 14.06
C SER A 33 43.38 0.79 14.58
N SER A 34 42.24 0.92 15.27
CA SER A 34 41.46 -0.24 15.76
C SER A 34 40.49 -0.81 14.74
N ASN A 35 39.87 0.03 13.92
CA ASN A 35 38.90 -0.44 12.90
C ASN A 35 39.56 -1.15 11.70
N SER A 36 40.86 -0.92 11.44
CA SER A 36 41.56 -1.65 10.36
C SER A 36 42.00 -3.05 10.79
N LYS A 37 42.20 -3.29 12.09
CA LYS A 37 42.54 -4.62 12.61
C LYS A 37 41.33 -5.52 12.81
N GLU A 38 40.16 -4.97 13.09
CA GLU A 38 38.90 -5.73 13.11
C GLU A 38 38.45 -6.13 11.70
N SER A 39 38.54 -5.24 10.70
CA SER A 39 38.23 -5.55 9.30
C SER A 39 39.20 -6.59 8.69
N CYS A 40 40.47 -6.65 9.14
CA CYS A 40 41.40 -7.72 8.71
C CYS A 40 41.11 -9.05 9.42
N ARG A 41 40.69 -9.03 10.69
CA ARG A 41 40.29 -10.26 11.40
C ARG A 41 38.97 -10.87 10.90
N GLU A 42 38.03 -10.07 10.46
CA GLU A 42 36.79 -10.58 9.83
C GLU A 42 37.07 -11.21 8.46
N LYS A 43 38.05 -10.73 7.69
CA LYS A 43 38.40 -11.33 6.38
C LYS A 43 39.26 -12.58 6.50
N GLU A 44 40.05 -12.77 7.56
CA GLU A 44 40.77 -14.02 7.81
C GLU A 44 39.86 -15.11 8.44
N GLY A 45 38.71 -14.76 9.03
CA GLY A 45 37.74 -15.72 9.55
C GLY A 45 36.88 -16.41 8.51
N GLU A 46 36.80 -15.91 7.26
CA GLU A 46 35.97 -16.46 6.19
C GLU A 46 36.58 -17.64 5.42
N VAL A 47 37.84 -17.96 5.58
CA VAL A 47 38.54 -19.01 4.83
C VAL A 47 38.84 -20.28 5.65
N ALA A 48 38.77 -20.25 6.96
CA ALA A 48 38.91 -21.46 7.79
C ALA A 48 37.58 -22.13 8.05
N MET A 49 37.16 -23.03 7.15
CA MET A 49 35.98 -23.89 7.35
C MET A 49 36.13 -24.63 8.68
N ASN A 50 35.29 -24.36 9.67
CA ASN A 50 35.32 -24.92 11.01
C ASN A 50 35.39 -26.44 10.93
N THR A 51 36.31 -27.10 11.60
CA THR A 51 36.51 -28.56 11.60
C THR A 51 35.24 -29.34 11.90
N LYS A 52 34.29 -28.78 12.65
CA LYS A 52 32.96 -29.33 12.89
C LYS A 52 32.07 -29.30 11.64
N GLN A 53 32.19 -28.27 10.82
CA GLN A 53 31.43 -28.15 9.56
C GLN A 53 32.00 -29.11 8.52
N LEU A 54 33.33 -29.25 8.48
CA LEU A 54 33.99 -30.20 7.56
C LEU A 54 33.60 -31.66 7.88
N LYS A 55 33.62 -32.04 9.18
CA LYS A 55 33.16 -33.37 9.64
C LYS A 55 31.70 -33.62 9.27
N LYS A 56 30.81 -32.66 9.47
CA LYS A 56 29.40 -32.77 9.13
C LYS A 56 29.21 -32.92 7.60
N LEU A 57 29.99 -32.21 6.80
CA LEU A 57 29.94 -32.29 5.35
C LEU A 57 30.46 -33.63 4.84
N LEU A 58 31.56 -34.17 5.43
CA LEU A 58 32.08 -35.50 5.11
C LEU A 58 31.07 -36.58 5.44
N ILE A 59 30.50 -36.60 6.66
CA ILE A 59 29.50 -37.58 7.07
C ILE A 59 28.28 -37.59 6.14
N LEU A 60 27.81 -36.39 5.74
CA LEU A 60 26.65 -36.27 4.85
C LEU A 60 26.91 -36.81 3.45
N ASN A 61 28.17 -36.86 2.99
CA ASN A 61 28.55 -37.30 1.66
C ASN A 61 29.02 -38.76 1.60
N ILE A 62 29.22 -39.44 2.74
CA ILE A 62 29.64 -40.87 2.80
C ILE A 62 28.77 -41.77 1.89
N PRO A 63 27.44 -41.75 1.91
CA PRO A 63 26.63 -42.58 1.07
C PRO A 63 26.89 -42.42 -0.43
N TYR A 64 27.12 -41.16 -0.86
CA TYR A 64 27.39 -40.84 -2.26
C TYR A 64 28.79 -41.25 -2.69
N ILE A 65 29.76 -41.23 -1.79
CA ILE A 65 31.11 -41.72 -2.00
C ILE A 65 31.07 -43.24 -2.18
N ILE A 66 30.38 -43.98 -1.31
CA ILE A 66 30.23 -45.42 -1.40
C ILE A 66 29.57 -45.84 -2.73
N LEU A 67 28.46 -45.15 -3.08
CA LEU A 67 27.77 -45.40 -4.33
C LEU A 67 28.62 -45.03 -5.56
N GLY A 68 29.43 -43.96 -5.48
CA GLY A 68 30.39 -43.59 -6.49
C GLY A 68 31.49 -44.62 -6.67
N LEU A 69 32.03 -45.18 -5.59
CA LEU A 69 33.02 -46.27 -5.66
C LEU A 69 32.40 -47.56 -6.25
N ALA A 70 31.18 -47.91 -5.90
CA ALA A 70 30.48 -49.02 -6.57
C ALA A 70 30.22 -48.76 -8.07
N ALA A 71 29.98 -47.49 -8.43
CA ALA A 71 29.76 -47.10 -9.84
C ALA A 71 31.05 -47.14 -10.68
N THR A 72 32.26 -47.24 -10.08
CA THR A 72 33.51 -47.52 -10.85
C THR A 72 33.44 -48.82 -11.60
N ASN A 73 32.79 -49.85 -11.05
CA ASN A 73 32.58 -51.14 -11.70
C ASN A 73 31.68 -51.03 -12.95
N LEU A 74 30.82 -50.02 -13.01
CA LEU A 74 30.05 -49.68 -14.21
C LEU A 74 30.97 -49.13 -15.34
N GLY A 75 31.97 -48.33 -14.95
CA GLY A 75 33.02 -47.86 -15.86
C GLY A 75 33.85 -49.03 -16.40
N GLU A 76 34.23 -49.96 -15.52
CA GLU A 76 34.93 -51.20 -15.90
C GLU A 76 34.12 -52.04 -16.86
N ALA A 77 32.83 -52.26 -16.57
CA ALA A 77 31.92 -52.98 -17.47
C ALA A 77 31.87 -52.33 -18.87
N TRP A 78 31.77 -50.96 -18.89
CA TRP A 78 31.76 -50.22 -20.16
C TRP A 78 33.08 -50.32 -20.94
N ARG A 79 34.19 -50.36 -20.27
CA ARG A 79 35.53 -50.53 -20.87
C ARG A 79 35.72 -51.92 -21.43
N LEU A 80 35.25 -52.95 -20.73
CA LEU A 80 35.33 -54.34 -21.13
C LEU A 80 34.32 -54.77 -22.21
N ALA A 81 33.22 -54.00 -22.35
CA ALA A 81 32.18 -54.28 -23.34
C ALA A 81 32.69 -54.19 -24.77
N ALA A 82 32.48 -55.27 -25.57
CA ALA A 82 32.87 -55.36 -26.97
C ALA A 82 31.88 -54.58 -27.87
N GLY A 83 32.38 -53.76 -28.79
CA GLY A 83 31.55 -53.08 -29.79
C GLY A 83 32.15 -51.80 -30.31
N ALA A 84 32.00 -51.53 -31.61
CA ALA A 84 32.49 -50.31 -32.25
C ALA A 84 31.63 -49.08 -32.02
N ASN A 85 30.35 -49.26 -31.66
CA ASN A 85 29.37 -48.19 -31.39
C ASN A 85 28.72 -48.37 -30.02
N ALA A 86 28.22 -47.25 -29.42
CA ALA A 86 27.57 -47.25 -28.11
C ALA A 86 26.39 -48.24 -28.00
N SER A 87 25.58 -48.39 -29.04
CA SER A 87 24.47 -49.35 -29.06
C SER A 87 24.93 -50.81 -28.99
N LYS A 88 26.02 -51.18 -29.68
CA LYS A 88 26.60 -52.50 -29.62
C LYS A 88 27.26 -52.80 -28.28
N LYS A 89 27.89 -51.78 -27.66
CA LYS A 89 28.42 -51.90 -26.29
C LYS A 89 27.32 -52.12 -25.25
N ILE A 90 26.21 -51.41 -25.36
CA ILE A 90 25.05 -51.61 -24.47
C ILE A 90 24.47 -53.01 -24.62
N GLN A 91 24.40 -53.53 -25.86
CA GLN A 91 23.94 -54.88 -26.13
C GLN A 91 24.87 -55.94 -25.52
N SER A 92 26.19 -55.80 -25.66
CA SER A 92 27.18 -56.64 -25.02
C SER A 92 27.14 -56.57 -23.48
N LEU A 93 26.95 -55.40 -22.91
CA LEU A 93 26.79 -55.21 -21.45
C LEU A 93 25.65 -56.08 -20.88
N VAL A 94 24.55 -56.18 -21.61
CA VAL A 94 23.31 -56.83 -21.10
C VAL A 94 23.28 -58.31 -21.50
N LEU A 95 23.65 -58.67 -22.77
CA LEU A 95 23.51 -60.02 -23.31
C LEU A 95 24.71 -60.91 -22.99
N ASP A 96 25.94 -60.35 -23.03
CA ASP A 96 27.16 -61.13 -22.83
C ASP A 96 27.58 -61.26 -21.34
N GLY A 97 26.76 -60.77 -20.41
CA GLY A 97 27.02 -60.90 -18.98
C GLY A 97 28.22 -60.09 -18.46
N VAL A 98 28.74 -59.12 -19.23
CA VAL A 98 29.88 -58.27 -18.84
C VAL A 98 29.57 -57.47 -17.58
N LEU A 99 28.32 -57.00 -17.42
CA LEU A 99 27.87 -56.32 -16.21
C LEU A 99 27.98 -57.23 -14.98
N GLN A 100 27.57 -58.50 -15.09
CA GLN A 100 27.61 -59.45 -14.00
C GLN A 100 29.05 -59.84 -13.61
N THR A 101 29.97 -59.94 -14.58
CA THR A 101 31.39 -60.16 -14.28
C THR A 101 32.09 -58.99 -13.63
N ALA A 102 31.78 -57.72 -14.02
CA ALA A 102 32.32 -56.53 -13.38
C ALA A 102 31.85 -56.34 -11.94
N PHE A 103 30.62 -56.75 -11.63
CA PHE A 103 30.07 -56.68 -10.27
C PHE A 103 30.30 -57.97 -9.45
N SER A 104 30.93 -59.01 -10.00
CA SER A 104 31.31 -60.22 -9.24
C SER A 104 32.45 -59.93 -8.25
N ASN A 105 33.24 -58.89 -8.49
CA ASN A 105 34.24 -58.39 -7.57
C ASN A 105 33.69 -57.18 -6.80
N PRO A 106 33.54 -57.23 -5.47
CA PRO A 106 33.02 -56.12 -4.69
C PRO A 106 34.00 -54.95 -4.54
N LEU A 107 35.25 -55.11 -4.98
CA LEU A 107 36.24 -54.05 -4.89
C LEU A 107 36.07 -53.04 -6.04
N PRO A 108 36.21 -51.70 -5.77
CA PRO A 108 36.11 -50.71 -6.80
C PRO A 108 37.27 -50.81 -7.79
N SER A 109 36.98 -50.57 -9.08
CA SER A 109 38.03 -50.46 -10.10
C SER A 109 38.89 -49.22 -9.85
N LEU A 110 40.21 -49.40 -9.84
CA LEU A 110 41.20 -48.32 -9.64
C LEU A 110 41.69 -47.70 -10.96
N ASN A 111 41.14 -48.09 -12.09
CA ASN A 111 41.49 -47.49 -13.36
C ASN A 111 41.04 -46.02 -13.43
N PRO A 112 41.87 -45.08 -13.89
CA PRO A 112 41.53 -43.66 -13.94
C PRO A 112 40.23 -43.33 -14.70
N THR A 113 39.93 -44.04 -15.77
CA THR A 113 38.70 -43.84 -16.56
C THR A 113 37.45 -44.32 -15.80
N ASP A 114 37.59 -45.43 -15.06
CA ASP A 114 36.49 -46.00 -14.26
C ASP A 114 36.24 -45.17 -12.99
N LEU A 115 37.29 -44.62 -12.40
CA LEU A 115 37.22 -43.67 -11.31
C LEU A 115 36.47 -42.37 -11.72
N LEU A 116 36.71 -41.88 -12.94
CA LEU A 116 35.99 -40.71 -13.45
C LEU A 116 34.49 -40.98 -13.57
N THR A 117 34.08 -42.16 -14.04
CA THR A 117 32.66 -42.54 -14.11
C THR A 117 32.04 -42.62 -12.71
N GLY A 118 32.77 -43.15 -11.72
CA GLY A 118 32.35 -43.22 -10.35
C GLY A 118 32.13 -41.81 -9.72
N ILE A 119 33.04 -40.89 -9.98
CA ILE A 119 32.92 -39.49 -9.52
C ILE A 119 31.70 -38.80 -10.13
N ILE A 120 31.53 -38.95 -11.45
CA ILE A 120 30.37 -38.35 -12.17
C ILE A 120 29.06 -38.92 -11.65
N CYS A 121 28.93 -40.22 -11.45
CA CYS A 121 27.73 -40.84 -10.90
C CYS A 121 27.43 -40.40 -9.46
N GLY A 122 28.45 -40.35 -8.60
CA GLY A 122 28.30 -39.90 -7.22
C GLY A 122 27.86 -38.42 -7.12
N ALA A 123 28.49 -37.57 -7.94
CA ALA A 123 28.16 -36.16 -8.03
C ALA A 123 26.72 -35.92 -8.56
N ALA A 124 26.37 -36.61 -9.65
CA ALA A 124 25.02 -36.51 -10.24
C ALA A 124 23.95 -36.95 -9.27
N LEU A 125 24.15 -38.04 -8.53
CA LEU A 125 23.23 -38.53 -7.52
C LEU A 125 23.08 -37.50 -6.36
N ARG A 126 24.21 -36.93 -5.93
CA ARG A 126 24.23 -35.89 -4.89
C ARG A 126 23.45 -34.65 -5.32
N ILE A 127 23.64 -34.21 -6.56
CA ILE A 127 22.91 -33.05 -7.13
C ILE A 127 21.44 -33.40 -7.26
N ALA A 128 21.06 -34.57 -7.76
CA ALA A 128 19.66 -34.98 -7.87
C ALA A 128 18.94 -35.00 -6.53
N VAL A 129 19.56 -35.55 -5.46
CA VAL A 129 19.03 -35.56 -4.12
C VAL A 129 18.93 -34.17 -3.54
N TYR A 130 19.92 -33.30 -3.80
CA TYR A 130 19.88 -31.89 -3.39
C TYR A 130 18.73 -31.14 -4.05
N LEU A 131 18.55 -31.26 -5.35
CA LEU A 131 17.46 -30.62 -6.10
C LEU A 131 16.09 -31.14 -5.64
N LYS A 132 15.95 -32.45 -5.43
CA LYS A 132 14.72 -33.04 -4.88
C LYS A 132 14.43 -32.51 -3.49
N GLY A 133 15.43 -32.39 -2.63
CA GLY A 133 15.28 -31.83 -1.27
C GLY A 133 14.92 -30.35 -1.28
N LYS A 134 15.50 -29.55 -2.21
CA LYS A 134 15.21 -28.13 -2.38
C LYS A 134 13.78 -27.89 -2.87
N ASN A 135 13.27 -28.77 -3.74
CA ASN A 135 11.93 -28.68 -4.32
C ASN A 135 10.89 -29.49 -3.55
N ALA A 136 11.28 -30.21 -2.51
CA ALA A 136 10.33 -30.97 -1.69
C ALA A 136 9.40 -30.00 -0.94
N LYS A 137 8.10 -30.16 -1.14
CA LYS A 137 7.09 -29.48 -0.32
C LYS A 137 7.28 -29.94 1.13
N LYS A 138 7.53 -29.01 2.04
CA LYS A 138 7.65 -29.29 3.47
C LYS A 138 6.25 -29.54 4.02
N PHE A 139 5.77 -30.76 3.94
CA PHE A 139 4.57 -31.17 4.63
C PHE A 139 4.91 -31.36 6.13
N ARG A 140 4.08 -30.82 6.99
CA ARG A 140 4.17 -31.12 8.42
C ARG A 140 3.52 -32.48 8.71
N HIS A 141 4.20 -33.28 9.49
CA HIS A 141 3.66 -34.58 9.91
C HIS A 141 2.38 -34.36 10.71
N ASN A 142 1.29 -35.08 10.40
CA ASN A 142 -0.03 -35.04 11.04
C ASN A 142 -0.88 -33.79 10.79
N GLU A 143 -0.66 -33.04 9.71
CA GLU A 143 -1.57 -31.94 9.29
C GLU A 143 -2.28 -32.32 7.99
N GLU A 144 -3.54 -32.80 8.09
CA GLU A 144 -4.32 -33.26 6.92
C GLU A 144 -4.84 -32.10 6.04
N TYR A 145 -5.01 -30.89 6.60
CA TYR A 145 -5.66 -29.75 5.95
C TYR A 145 -4.76 -28.53 5.72
N GLY A 146 -3.46 -28.70 5.71
CA GLY A 146 -2.48 -27.66 5.44
C GLY A 146 -1.52 -27.40 6.60
N SER A 147 -0.52 -26.56 6.33
CA SER A 147 0.55 -26.24 7.30
C SER A 147 0.26 -25.00 8.16
N ALA A 148 -0.98 -24.50 8.16
CA ALA A 148 -1.36 -23.33 8.92
C ALA A 148 -1.41 -23.66 10.42
N ARG A 149 -0.86 -22.77 11.24
CA ARG A 149 -0.95 -22.81 12.70
C ARG A 149 -1.17 -21.39 13.24
N TRP A 150 -1.66 -21.29 14.44
CA TRP A 150 -1.66 -20.01 15.14
C TRP A 150 -0.22 -19.49 15.28
N GLY A 151 -0.03 -18.19 14.99
CA GLY A 151 1.24 -17.51 15.17
C GLY A 151 1.65 -17.48 16.64
N ARG A 152 2.96 -17.48 16.88
CA ARG A 152 3.57 -17.20 18.17
C ARG A 152 4.28 -15.86 18.11
N HIS A 153 4.65 -15.31 19.26
CA HIS A 153 5.38 -14.03 19.32
C HIS A 153 6.63 -14.02 18.42
N GLU A 154 7.39 -15.13 18.38
CA GLU A 154 8.57 -15.29 17.50
C GLU A 154 8.26 -15.15 15.99
N ASP A 155 7.02 -15.42 15.58
CA ASP A 155 6.60 -15.27 14.19
C ASP A 155 6.29 -13.81 13.86
N ILE A 156 5.99 -12.97 14.87
CA ILE A 156 5.57 -11.57 14.74
C ILE A 156 6.75 -10.61 14.96
N GLU A 157 7.68 -10.94 15.85
CA GLU A 157 8.87 -10.16 16.19
C GLU A 157 9.60 -9.56 14.96
N PRO A 158 9.80 -10.29 13.84
CA PRO A 158 10.43 -9.71 12.65
C PRO A 158 9.67 -8.57 11.98
N PHE A 159 8.40 -8.36 12.34
CA PHE A 159 7.53 -7.32 11.81
C PHE A 159 7.36 -6.14 12.76
N GLU A 160 7.96 -6.19 13.94
CA GLU A 160 7.95 -5.13 14.93
C GLU A 160 9.16 -4.20 14.78
N ASP A 161 8.98 -2.95 15.18
CA ASP A 161 10.10 -2.02 15.39
C ASP A 161 10.51 -2.09 16.85
N PRO A 162 11.81 -2.13 17.17
CA PRO A 162 12.29 -2.13 18.54
C PRO A 162 11.82 -0.92 19.36
N VAL A 163 11.65 0.23 18.70
CA VAL A 163 11.11 1.43 19.33
C VAL A 163 9.58 1.36 19.32
N PHE A 164 8.99 1.30 20.49
CA PHE A 164 7.53 1.15 20.64
C PHE A 164 6.71 2.18 19.84
N ALA A 165 7.11 3.45 19.89
CA ALA A 165 6.44 4.55 19.20
C ALA A 165 6.44 4.42 17.66
N ASN A 166 7.32 3.60 17.07
CA ASN A 166 7.37 3.38 15.63
C ASN A 166 6.44 2.24 15.15
N ASN A 167 5.51 1.81 15.99
CA ASN A 167 4.60 0.71 15.68
C ASN A 167 3.14 1.16 15.72
N VAL A 168 2.32 0.50 14.92
CA VAL A 168 0.86 0.48 15.09
C VAL A 168 0.53 -0.59 16.13
N ILE A 169 -0.21 -0.22 17.16
CA ILE A 169 -0.67 -1.14 18.21
C ILE A 169 -1.83 -1.97 17.66
N LEU A 170 -1.66 -3.29 17.60
CA LEU A 170 -2.70 -4.21 17.15
C LEU A 170 -3.52 -4.77 18.32
N SER A 171 -2.83 -5.12 19.41
CA SER A 171 -3.43 -5.64 20.63
C SER A 171 -2.58 -5.24 21.85
N GLN A 172 -2.85 -5.79 23.01
CA GLN A 172 -2.04 -5.53 24.20
C GLN A 172 -0.60 -6.04 24.06
N THR A 173 -0.40 -7.11 23.29
CA THR A 173 0.90 -7.78 23.13
C THR A 173 1.51 -7.60 21.76
N GLU A 174 0.70 -7.37 20.72
CA GLU A 174 1.11 -7.41 19.34
C GLU A 174 1.08 -6.05 18.69
N ARG A 175 2.07 -5.79 17.85
CA ARG A 175 2.24 -4.53 17.12
C ARG A 175 2.90 -4.78 15.77
N ILE A 176 2.84 -3.81 14.88
CA ILE A 176 3.47 -3.87 13.57
C ILE A 176 4.20 -2.56 13.26
N THR A 177 5.44 -2.66 12.79
CA THR A 177 6.24 -1.49 12.43
C THR A 177 5.55 -0.58 11.42
N MET A 178 5.67 0.74 11.59
CA MET A 178 5.23 1.74 10.61
C MET A 178 6.22 1.89 9.44
N SER A 179 7.43 1.36 9.54
CA SER A 179 8.42 1.43 8.46
C SER A 179 7.94 0.64 7.24
N SER A 180 7.83 1.32 6.10
CA SER A 180 7.50 0.69 4.81
C SER A 180 8.71 0.02 4.15
N ARG A 181 9.93 0.31 4.65
CA ARG A 181 11.19 -0.20 4.11
C ARG A 181 12.04 -0.83 5.22
N PRO A 182 11.66 -2.00 5.74
CA PRO A 182 12.47 -2.70 6.72
C PRO A 182 13.80 -3.15 6.10
N LYS A 183 14.82 -3.34 6.94
CA LYS A 183 16.16 -3.79 6.50
C LYS A 183 16.12 -5.08 5.67
N ILE A 184 15.18 -5.96 5.96
CA ILE A 184 14.96 -7.21 5.23
C ILE A 184 13.64 -7.08 4.46
N PRO A 185 13.66 -6.93 3.11
CA PRO A 185 12.44 -6.70 2.31
C PRO A 185 11.37 -7.81 2.45
N LYS A 186 11.77 -9.01 2.81
CA LYS A 186 10.87 -10.14 3.09
C LYS A 186 9.83 -9.81 4.16
N TYR A 187 10.15 -8.91 5.09
CA TYR A 187 9.28 -8.52 6.20
C TYR A 187 8.48 -7.25 5.92
N ALA A 188 8.62 -6.65 4.74
CA ALA A 188 7.76 -5.54 4.34
C ALA A 188 6.30 -5.99 4.25
N ARG A 189 5.39 -5.24 4.89
CA ARG A 189 3.95 -5.50 4.92
C ARG A 189 3.19 -4.23 4.62
N ASN A 190 2.01 -4.41 4.05
CA ASN A 190 1.00 -3.39 3.97
C ASN A 190 0.58 -2.98 5.40
N LYS A 191 0.30 -1.68 5.60
CA LYS A 191 -0.11 -1.12 6.89
C LYS A 191 -1.63 -1.05 7.05
N ASN A 192 -2.39 -1.56 6.08
CA ASN A 192 -3.83 -1.66 6.22
C ASN A 192 -4.19 -2.70 7.27
N VAL A 193 -4.98 -2.30 8.26
CA VAL A 193 -5.41 -3.15 9.38
C VAL A 193 -6.92 -3.29 9.34
N LEU A 194 -7.41 -4.52 9.26
CA LEU A 194 -8.83 -4.82 9.39
C LEU A 194 -9.13 -5.33 10.80
N VAL A 195 -9.95 -4.57 11.53
CA VAL A 195 -10.40 -4.93 12.89
C VAL A 195 -11.85 -5.41 12.83
N VAL A 196 -12.09 -6.68 13.08
CA VAL A 196 -13.42 -7.31 13.04
C VAL A 196 -13.93 -7.55 14.45
N GLY A 197 -15.18 -7.16 14.72
CA GLY A 197 -15.82 -7.39 16.01
C GLY A 197 -17.25 -6.85 16.04
N GLY A 198 -18.10 -7.44 16.84
CA GLY A 198 -19.49 -7.00 17.04
C GLY A 198 -19.60 -5.61 17.71
N SER A 199 -20.81 -5.11 17.85
CA SER A 199 -21.07 -3.89 18.62
C SER A 199 -20.64 -4.08 20.07
N GLY A 200 -20.01 -3.07 20.68
CA GLY A 200 -19.52 -3.16 22.07
C GLY A 200 -18.24 -3.98 22.28
N SER A 201 -17.67 -4.63 21.24
CA SER A 201 -16.45 -5.43 21.38
C SER A 201 -15.17 -4.64 21.70
N GLY A 202 -15.27 -3.31 21.74
CA GLY A 202 -14.17 -2.45 22.12
C GLY A 202 -13.22 -2.04 20.99
N LYS A 203 -13.61 -2.20 19.72
CA LYS A 203 -12.78 -1.80 18.55
C LYS A 203 -12.19 -0.39 18.69
N THR A 204 -13.04 0.59 18.98
CA THR A 204 -12.61 1.97 19.21
C THR A 204 -11.73 2.10 20.45
N ARG A 205 -12.09 1.44 21.55
CA ARG A 205 -11.41 1.55 22.85
C ARG A 205 -10.01 0.94 22.83
N PHE A 206 -9.86 -0.23 22.19
CA PHE A 206 -8.63 -1.02 22.28
C PHE A 206 -7.72 -0.90 21.04
N PHE A 207 -8.25 -0.39 19.93
CA PHE A 207 -7.46 -0.19 18.71
C PHE A 207 -7.34 1.30 18.33
N ILE A 208 -8.47 2.00 18.10
CA ILE A 208 -8.41 3.37 17.56
C ILE A 208 -7.79 4.35 18.57
N LYS A 209 -8.32 4.41 19.80
CA LYS A 209 -7.85 5.37 20.81
C LYS A 209 -6.38 5.20 21.20
N PRO A 210 -5.86 3.97 21.45
CA PRO A 210 -4.45 3.80 21.76
C PRO A 210 -3.53 4.28 20.64
N ASN A 211 -3.88 4.02 19.37
CA ASN A 211 -3.10 4.48 18.23
C ASN A 211 -3.14 5.99 18.04
N LEU A 212 -4.29 6.64 18.26
CA LEU A 212 -4.37 8.10 18.23
C LEU A 212 -3.53 8.72 19.35
N LEU A 213 -3.56 8.14 20.56
CA LEU A 213 -2.82 8.63 21.72
C LEU A 213 -1.31 8.37 21.65
N GLN A 214 -0.80 7.64 20.66
CA GLN A 214 0.63 7.59 20.38
C GLN A 214 1.17 8.92 19.83
N MET A 215 0.34 9.73 19.19
CA MET A 215 0.66 11.10 18.75
C MET A 215 1.91 11.22 17.86
N HIS A 216 2.15 10.22 17.00
CA HIS A 216 3.35 10.18 16.14
C HIS A 216 3.12 10.68 14.71
N SER A 217 1.86 10.83 14.27
CA SER A 217 1.49 11.19 12.89
C SER A 217 0.32 12.17 12.88
N SER A 218 0.03 12.77 11.74
CA SER A 218 -1.28 13.35 11.48
C SER A 218 -2.32 12.26 11.30
N TYR A 219 -3.57 12.54 11.67
CA TYR A 219 -4.67 11.57 11.68
C TYR A 219 -5.86 12.10 10.91
N VAL A 220 -6.48 11.24 10.11
CA VAL A 220 -7.82 11.43 9.55
C VAL A 220 -8.70 10.32 10.09
N VAL A 221 -9.76 10.67 10.79
CA VAL A 221 -10.59 9.74 11.55
C VAL A 221 -12.06 9.92 11.21
N THR A 222 -12.72 8.86 10.76
CA THR A 222 -14.18 8.85 10.67
C THR A 222 -14.78 8.53 12.04
N ASP A 223 -15.65 9.39 12.54
CA ASP A 223 -16.29 9.25 13.86
C ASP A 223 -17.81 9.34 13.73
N PRO A 224 -18.50 8.22 13.42
CA PRO A 224 -19.94 8.22 13.11
C PRO A 224 -20.83 8.76 14.24
N LYS A 225 -20.30 8.84 15.45
CA LYS A 225 -21.07 9.30 16.64
C LYS A 225 -20.56 10.61 17.22
N GLY A 226 -19.47 11.16 16.70
CA GLY A 226 -18.84 12.35 17.27
C GLY A 226 -18.31 12.16 18.70
N GLY A 227 -18.20 10.91 19.17
CA GLY A 227 -17.77 10.60 20.53
C GLY A 227 -16.27 10.60 20.70
N LEU A 228 -15.56 10.24 19.64
CA LEU A 228 -14.10 10.06 19.67
C LEU A 228 -13.38 11.38 19.88
N ILE A 229 -13.80 12.44 19.19
CA ILE A 229 -13.22 13.78 19.36
C ILE A 229 -13.39 14.28 20.79
N ASN A 230 -14.53 14.04 21.44
CA ASN A 230 -14.77 14.45 22.83
C ASN A 230 -13.85 13.73 23.81
N GLU A 231 -13.44 12.49 23.50
CA GLU A 231 -12.62 11.68 24.39
C GLU A 231 -11.12 11.93 24.21
N VAL A 232 -10.65 12.13 22.98
CA VAL A 232 -9.21 12.26 22.67
C VAL A 232 -8.79 13.65 22.20
N GLY A 233 -9.72 14.47 21.69
CA GLY A 233 -9.40 15.75 21.06
C GLY A 233 -8.64 16.70 21.97
N ASN A 234 -9.03 16.83 23.25
CA ASN A 234 -8.31 17.70 24.20
C ASN A 234 -6.89 17.20 24.49
N ALA A 235 -6.67 15.88 24.51
CA ALA A 235 -5.34 15.32 24.68
C ALA A 235 -4.45 15.61 23.47
N LEU A 236 -4.99 15.48 22.27
CA LEU A 236 -4.27 15.79 21.02
C LEU A 236 -3.96 17.30 20.95
N TYR A 237 -4.94 18.16 21.23
CA TYR A 237 -4.76 19.63 21.25
C TYR A 237 -3.63 20.07 22.19
N LYS A 238 -3.63 19.56 23.44
CA LYS A 238 -2.58 19.85 24.42
C LYS A 238 -1.19 19.37 24.00
N ASN A 239 -1.10 18.43 23.10
CA ASN A 239 0.15 17.90 22.55
C ASN A 239 0.49 18.50 21.17
N GLY A 240 -0.07 19.66 20.83
CA GLY A 240 0.30 20.46 19.67
C GLY A 240 -0.36 20.04 18.37
N TYR A 241 -1.47 19.29 18.43
CA TYR A 241 -2.24 18.99 17.24
C TYR A 241 -3.19 20.12 16.88
N ARG A 242 -3.26 20.48 15.61
CA ARG A 242 -4.40 21.22 15.06
C ARG A 242 -5.58 20.26 14.95
N ILE A 243 -6.70 20.62 15.59
CA ILE A 243 -7.93 19.83 15.53
C ILE A 243 -8.84 20.43 14.47
N LYS A 244 -9.13 19.64 13.44
CA LYS A 244 -10.06 20.00 12.36
C LYS A 244 -11.27 19.07 12.42
N VAL A 245 -12.47 19.63 12.19
CA VAL A 245 -13.74 18.91 12.32
C VAL A 245 -14.60 19.18 11.11
N PHE A 246 -14.97 18.13 10.39
CA PHE A 246 -16.01 18.20 9.38
C PHE A 246 -17.20 17.35 9.82
N ASN A 247 -18.36 17.97 9.98
CA ASN A 247 -19.53 17.37 10.61
C ASN A 247 -20.77 17.47 9.72
N THR A 248 -21.15 16.37 9.08
CA THR A 248 -22.34 16.29 8.22
C THR A 248 -23.63 16.00 9.00
N ILE A 249 -23.52 15.66 10.31
CA ILE A 249 -24.71 15.45 11.17
C ILE A 249 -25.22 16.79 11.69
N ASN A 250 -24.32 17.71 12.02
CA ASN A 250 -24.65 19.02 12.54
C ASN A 250 -23.72 20.06 11.91
N PHE A 251 -24.20 20.68 10.86
CA PHE A 251 -23.45 21.66 10.07
C PHE A 251 -22.98 22.87 10.88
N THR A 252 -23.73 23.30 11.90
CA THR A 252 -23.34 24.43 12.75
C THR A 252 -22.11 24.12 13.62
N LYS A 253 -21.70 22.87 13.74
CA LYS A 253 -20.49 22.41 14.45
C LYS A 253 -19.42 21.90 13.52
N SER A 254 -19.52 22.23 12.25
CA SER A 254 -18.54 21.87 11.21
C SER A 254 -17.66 23.06 10.89
N MET A 255 -16.42 22.80 10.57
CA MET A 255 -15.56 23.73 9.82
C MET A 255 -16.00 23.73 8.35
N HIS A 256 -15.72 24.82 7.66
CA HIS A 256 -16.07 24.98 6.26
C HIS A 256 -15.10 24.18 5.36
N TYR A 257 -15.67 23.62 4.31
CA TYR A 257 -14.94 22.86 3.31
C TYR A 257 -15.37 23.27 1.91
N ASN A 258 -14.48 23.92 1.18
CA ASN A 258 -14.72 24.32 -0.20
C ASN A 258 -13.77 23.56 -1.14
N PRO A 259 -14.25 22.59 -1.95
CA PRO A 259 -13.37 21.86 -2.86
C PRO A 259 -12.77 22.72 -3.98
N PHE A 260 -13.31 23.91 -4.26
CA PHE A 260 -12.73 24.83 -5.24
C PHE A 260 -11.37 25.37 -4.80
N ALA A 261 -11.11 25.48 -3.50
CA ALA A 261 -9.83 25.92 -2.93
C ALA A 261 -8.66 24.97 -3.32
N TYR A 262 -8.96 23.75 -3.73
CA TYR A 262 -7.96 22.73 -4.13
C TYR A 262 -7.82 22.55 -5.64
N LEU A 263 -8.41 23.45 -6.42
CA LEU A 263 -8.28 23.45 -7.88
C LEU A 263 -7.03 24.27 -8.26
N HIS A 264 -6.01 23.60 -8.79
CA HIS A 264 -4.77 24.22 -9.25
C HIS A 264 -4.53 24.03 -10.76
N SER A 265 -5.35 23.20 -11.40
CA SER A 265 -5.18 22.83 -12.81
C SER A 265 -6.48 22.32 -13.43
N GLU A 266 -6.52 22.32 -14.77
CA GLU A 266 -7.62 21.69 -15.54
C GLU A 266 -7.86 20.23 -15.14
N LYS A 267 -6.82 19.49 -14.73
CA LYS A 267 -6.95 18.12 -14.24
C LYS A 267 -7.73 18.04 -12.93
N ASP A 268 -7.57 19.02 -12.06
CA ASP A 268 -8.26 19.05 -10.77
C ASP A 268 -9.73 19.38 -10.96
N ILE A 269 -10.05 20.28 -11.92
CA ILE A 269 -11.43 20.54 -12.37
C ILE A 269 -12.09 19.23 -12.83
N LEU A 270 -11.43 18.46 -13.71
CA LEU A 270 -11.95 17.18 -14.17
C LEU A 270 -12.12 16.16 -13.03
N LYS A 271 -11.23 16.14 -12.04
CA LYS A 271 -11.36 15.29 -10.86
C LYS A 271 -12.58 15.69 -10.03
N LEU A 272 -12.74 17.00 -9.77
CA LEU A 272 -13.90 17.49 -9.01
C LEU A 272 -15.21 17.10 -9.70
N VAL A 273 -15.34 17.36 -11.01
CA VAL A 273 -16.52 16.98 -11.81
C VAL A 273 -16.76 15.47 -11.76
N THR A 274 -15.72 14.66 -11.97
CA THR A 274 -15.84 13.20 -11.93
C THR A 274 -16.31 12.72 -10.56
N THR A 275 -15.79 13.30 -9.48
CA THR A 275 -16.13 12.96 -8.10
C THR A 275 -17.57 13.39 -7.79
N LEU A 276 -17.97 14.58 -8.19
CA LEU A 276 -19.35 15.08 -8.05
C LEU A 276 -20.34 14.14 -8.72
N ILE A 277 -20.09 13.79 -9.98
CA ILE A 277 -20.97 12.89 -10.75
C ILE A 277 -21.01 11.49 -10.13
N ALA A 278 -19.86 10.95 -9.70
CA ALA A 278 -19.77 9.62 -9.11
C ALA A 278 -20.56 9.52 -7.79
N ASN A 279 -20.45 10.54 -6.94
CA ASN A 279 -21.08 10.53 -5.61
C ASN A 279 -22.56 10.92 -5.64
N THR A 280 -23.00 11.62 -6.68
CA THR A 280 -24.43 11.97 -6.87
C THR A 280 -25.17 11.02 -7.81
N LYS A 281 -24.52 9.96 -8.27
CA LYS A 281 -25.15 8.92 -9.08
C LYS A 281 -26.01 8.03 -8.17
N GLY A 282 -27.34 8.15 -8.28
CA GLY A 282 -28.25 7.25 -7.57
C GLY A 282 -28.00 5.78 -7.89
N GLU A 283 -28.64 4.84 -7.18
CA GLU A 283 -28.48 3.38 -7.29
C GLU A 283 -28.83 2.78 -8.68
N SER A 284 -29.23 3.60 -9.66
CA SER A 284 -29.57 3.15 -11.01
C SER A 284 -28.35 2.60 -11.74
N LYS A 285 -28.28 1.30 -11.83
CA LYS A 285 -27.34 0.55 -12.67
C LYS A 285 -27.67 0.78 -14.15
N GLY A 286 -27.05 1.77 -14.80
CA GLY A 286 -27.16 1.93 -16.25
C GLY A 286 -27.72 3.28 -16.69
N GLY A 287 -27.14 4.38 -16.26
CA GLY A 287 -27.30 5.66 -16.95
C GLY A 287 -26.65 5.59 -18.33
N ASP A 288 -27.38 6.05 -19.37
CA ASP A 288 -26.83 6.14 -20.71
C ASP A 288 -25.53 6.96 -20.69
N ASP A 289 -24.44 6.40 -21.19
CA ASP A 289 -23.10 6.98 -21.20
C ASP A 289 -23.08 8.37 -21.87
N PHE A 290 -24.02 8.62 -22.75
CA PHE A 290 -24.22 9.92 -23.40
C PHE A 290 -24.56 11.03 -22.39
N TRP A 291 -25.52 10.82 -21.49
CA TRP A 291 -25.95 11.84 -20.52
C TRP A 291 -24.83 12.19 -19.55
N LEU A 292 -24.11 11.19 -19.06
CA LEU A 292 -22.97 11.41 -18.16
C LEU A 292 -21.87 12.24 -18.82
N LYS A 293 -21.58 11.99 -20.11
CA LYS A 293 -20.60 12.76 -20.85
C LYS A 293 -21.05 14.21 -21.09
N ALA A 294 -22.33 14.41 -21.39
CA ALA A 294 -22.88 15.74 -21.60
C ALA A 294 -22.90 16.57 -20.30
N GLU A 295 -23.34 15.98 -19.18
CA GLU A 295 -23.24 16.59 -17.85
C GLU A 295 -21.79 16.95 -17.50
N THR A 296 -20.83 16.04 -17.78
CA THR A 296 -19.40 16.28 -17.55
C THR A 296 -18.91 17.50 -18.32
N LEU A 297 -19.32 17.67 -19.57
CA LEU A 297 -18.94 18.84 -20.39
C LEU A 297 -19.47 20.12 -19.78
N LEU A 298 -20.74 20.17 -19.40
CA LEU A 298 -21.36 21.34 -18.80
C LEU A 298 -20.70 21.71 -17.47
N TYR A 299 -20.60 20.76 -16.53
CA TYR A 299 -19.92 21.02 -15.25
C TYR A 299 -18.46 21.46 -15.42
N THR A 300 -17.74 20.84 -16.38
CA THR A 300 -16.35 21.21 -16.64
C THR A 300 -16.25 22.63 -17.18
N ALA A 301 -17.20 23.05 -18.02
CA ALA A 301 -17.25 24.42 -18.53
C ALA A 301 -17.55 25.42 -17.41
N LEU A 302 -18.61 25.20 -16.61
CA LEU A 302 -19.05 26.11 -15.57
C LEU A 302 -18.01 26.21 -14.44
N ILE A 303 -17.51 25.08 -13.93
CA ILE A 303 -16.48 25.07 -12.88
C ILE A 303 -15.17 25.66 -13.41
N GLY A 304 -14.83 25.41 -14.69
CA GLY A 304 -13.69 26.04 -15.35
C GLY A 304 -13.84 27.56 -15.44
N TYR A 305 -15.01 28.06 -15.77
CA TYR A 305 -15.29 29.50 -15.77
C TYR A 305 -15.14 30.09 -14.37
N ILE A 306 -15.79 29.51 -13.37
CA ILE A 306 -15.72 29.94 -11.97
C ILE A 306 -14.27 29.97 -11.47
N HIS A 307 -13.48 28.94 -11.78
CA HIS A 307 -12.10 28.86 -11.32
C HIS A 307 -11.18 29.93 -11.92
N TYR A 308 -11.36 30.28 -13.20
CA TYR A 308 -10.43 31.19 -13.88
C TYR A 308 -10.90 32.65 -13.89
N GLU A 309 -12.21 32.89 -13.90
CA GLU A 309 -12.79 34.22 -14.15
C GLU A 309 -13.51 34.80 -12.93
N ALA A 310 -13.99 33.97 -12.00
CA ALA A 310 -14.69 34.47 -10.82
C ALA A 310 -13.71 34.86 -9.69
N PRO A 311 -14.03 35.91 -8.89
CA PRO A 311 -13.28 36.22 -7.68
C PRO A 311 -13.32 35.08 -6.68
N GLU A 312 -12.33 35.02 -5.77
CA GLU A 312 -12.14 33.91 -4.84
C GLU A 312 -13.38 33.63 -3.97
N GLU A 313 -14.07 34.69 -3.57
CA GLU A 313 -15.29 34.56 -2.74
C GLU A 313 -16.45 33.90 -3.48
N GLU A 314 -16.45 33.92 -4.81
CA GLU A 314 -17.46 33.31 -5.67
C GLU A 314 -17.06 31.92 -6.16
N GLN A 315 -15.85 31.46 -5.90
CA GLN A 315 -15.38 30.12 -6.29
C GLN A 315 -15.96 29.06 -5.37
N ASN A 316 -17.24 28.73 -5.51
CA ASN A 316 -17.95 27.76 -4.68
C ASN A 316 -19.17 27.12 -5.39
N PHE A 317 -19.82 26.17 -4.72
CA PHE A 317 -21.00 25.51 -5.28
C PHE A 317 -22.25 26.40 -5.35
N SER A 318 -22.33 27.46 -4.55
CA SER A 318 -23.46 28.39 -4.66
C SER A 318 -23.46 29.11 -6.02
N THR A 319 -22.31 29.60 -6.45
CA THR A 319 -22.13 30.22 -7.76
C THR A 319 -22.41 29.21 -8.89
N LEU A 320 -21.94 27.98 -8.76
CA LEU A 320 -22.25 26.93 -9.76
C LEU A 320 -23.76 26.69 -9.88
N LEU A 321 -24.47 26.62 -8.74
CA LEU A 321 -25.92 26.45 -8.72
C LEU A 321 -26.64 27.64 -9.33
N GLU A 322 -26.20 28.86 -9.03
CA GLU A 322 -26.75 30.09 -9.60
C GLU A 322 -26.56 30.15 -11.12
N MET A 323 -25.37 29.77 -11.62
CA MET A 323 -25.13 29.67 -13.06
C MET A 323 -26.08 28.67 -13.73
N ILE A 324 -26.26 27.48 -13.15
CA ILE A 324 -27.17 26.46 -13.69
C ILE A 324 -28.62 26.97 -13.69
N ASN A 325 -29.05 27.65 -12.62
CA ASN A 325 -30.40 28.20 -12.51
C ASN A 325 -30.61 29.38 -13.49
N ALA A 326 -29.54 30.11 -13.84
CA ALA A 326 -29.62 31.18 -14.85
C ALA A 326 -29.63 30.64 -16.30
N MET A 327 -29.35 29.35 -16.51
CA MET A 327 -29.39 28.71 -17.83
C MET A 327 -30.82 28.32 -18.18
N GLU A 328 -31.51 29.18 -18.93
CA GLU A 328 -32.79 28.89 -19.52
C GLU A 328 -32.60 28.38 -20.96
N VAL A 329 -33.33 27.34 -21.34
CA VAL A 329 -33.38 26.81 -22.71
C VAL A 329 -34.80 26.93 -23.23
N ARG A 330 -35.03 27.69 -24.31
CA ARG A 330 -36.27 27.80 -25.03
C ARG A 330 -36.29 26.84 -26.20
N GLU A 331 -37.30 26.01 -26.29
CA GLU A 331 -37.43 25.01 -27.35
C GLU A 331 -37.95 25.62 -28.68
N ASP A 332 -38.61 26.76 -28.59
CA ASP A 332 -39.27 27.50 -29.67
C ASP A 332 -38.38 28.62 -30.26
N ASP A 333 -37.23 28.90 -29.61
CA ASP A 333 -36.32 29.95 -30.05
C ASP A 333 -34.87 29.48 -29.93
N GLU A 334 -34.29 29.02 -31.03
CA GLU A 334 -32.93 28.53 -31.08
C GLU A 334 -31.86 29.65 -31.00
N GLU A 335 -32.28 30.91 -31.26
CA GLU A 335 -31.39 32.09 -31.19
C GLU A 335 -31.37 32.70 -29.77
N PHE A 336 -32.25 32.21 -28.87
CA PHE A 336 -32.31 32.70 -27.48
C PHE A 336 -30.98 32.46 -26.76
N LYS A 337 -30.46 33.52 -26.19
CA LYS A 337 -29.22 33.50 -25.35
C LYS A 337 -29.59 33.79 -23.90
N ASN A 338 -29.28 32.87 -23.03
CA ASN A 338 -29.39 33.08 -21.60
C ASN A 338 -28.17 33.88 -21.03
N PRO A 339 -28.20 34.37 -19.80
CA PRO A 339 -27.11 35.14 -19.21
C PRO A 339 -25.75 34.40 -19.22
N VAL A 340 -25.73 33.10 -19.04
CA VAL A 340 -24.50 32.30 -19.07
C VAL A 340 -23.94 32.19 -20.48
N ASP A 341 -24.81 32.09 -21.50
CA ASP A 341 -24.38 32.13 -22.90
C ASP A 341 -23.61 33.43 -23.20
N LEU A 342 -24.13 34.57 -22.73
CA LEU A 342 -23.48 35.88 -22.93
C LEU A 342 -22.12 35.97 -22.23
N MET A 343 -22.01 35.44 -21.01
CA MET A 343 -20.73 35.37 -20.28
C MET A 343 -19.69 34.56 -21.06
N PHE A 344 -20.07 33.41 -21.59
CA PHE A 344 -19.14 32.60 -22.39
C PHE A 344 -18.80 33.20 -23.77
N GLU A 345 -19.71 33.92 -24.39
CA GLU A 345 -19.44 34.65 -25.63
C GLU A 345 -18.43 35.78 -25.39
N GLU A 346 -18.62 36.58 -24.36
CA GLU A 346 -17.66 37.61 -23.98
C GLU A 346 -16.25 37.04 -23.71
N LEU A 347 -16.20 35.92 -22.96
CA LEU A 347 -14.92 35.23 -22.72
C LEU A 347 -14.32 34.68 -24.03
N ALA A 348 -15.15 34.15 -24.93
CA ALA A 348 -14.70 33.61 -26.21
C ALA A 348 -14.16 34.70 -27.14
N GLU A 349 -14.70 35.94 -27.10
CA GLU A 349 -14.17 37.09 -27.83
C GLU A 349 -12.80 37.51 -27.32
N GLN A 350 -12.58 37.41 -26.01
CA GLN A 350 -11.29 37.74 -25.37
C GLN A 350 -10.25 36.62 -25.54
N ASN A 351 -10.67 35.37 -25.35
CA ASN A 351 -9.80 34.19 -25.39
C ASN A 351 -10.52 32.99 -25.99
N PRO A 352 -10.54 32.79 -27.30
CA PRO A 352 -11.20 31.69 -27.98
C PRO A 352 -10.65 30.30 -27.56
N ASP A 353 -9.39 30.22 -27.13
CA ASP A 353 -8.73 29.01 -26.73
C ASP A 353 -8.89 28.70 -25.22
N HIS A 354 -9.67 29.51 -24.49
CA HIS A 354 -9.90 29.31 -23.08
C HIS A 354 -10.51 27.93 -22.80
N PHE A 355 -10.00 27.25 -21.76
CA PHE A 355 -10.43 25.89 -21.41
C PHE A 355 -11.95 25.75 -21.24
N ALA A 356 -12.56 26.66 -20.47
CA ALA A 356 -14.00 26.65 -20.20
C ALA A 356 -14.81 26.89 -21.48
N VAL A 357 -14.39 27.83 -22.34
CA VAL A 357 -15.03 28.13 -23.64
C VAL A 357 -15.05 26.89 -24.53
N ARG A 358 -13.94 26.18 -24.65
CA ARG A 358 -13.85 24.95 -25.43
C ARG A 358 -14.78 23.83 -24.92
N GLN A 359 -14.98 23.72 -23.61
CA GLN A 359 -15.91 22.74 -23.05
C GLN A 359 -17.36 23.17 -23.26
N TYR A 360 -17.65 24.46 -23.07
CA TYR A 360 -18.99 25.03 -23.30
C TYR A 360 -19.42 24.90 -24.75
N ALA A 361 -18.55 25.20 -25.68
CA ALA A 361 -18.84 25.01 -27.12
C ALA A 361 -19.24 23.57 -27.47
N LYS A 362 -18.61 22.57 -26.85
CA LYS A 362 -18.98 21.16 -27.03
C LYS A 362 -20.37 20.84 -26.43
N TYR A 363 -20.69 21.42 -25.27
CA TYR A 363 -22.01 21.29 -24.68
C TYR A 363 -23.10 21.89 -25.55
N LYS A 364 -22.85 23.07 -26.15
CA LYS A 364 -23.78 23.78 -27.04
C LYS A 364 -24.09 23.04 -28.36
N LEU A 365 -23.34 21.97 -28.67
CA LEU A 365 -23.73 21.06 -29.78
C LEU A 365 -25.00 20.28 -29.47
N ALA A 366 -25.42 20.19 -28.20
CA ALA A 366 -26.69 19.63 -27.82
C ALA A 366 -27.82 20.66 -28.03
N ALA A 367 -28.75 20.37 -28.88
CA ALA A 367 -29.83 21.29 -29.22
C ALA A 367 -31.13 21.07 -28.41
N GLY A 368 -31.88 22.12 -28.18
CA GLY A 368 -33.27 22.16 -27.73
C GLY A 368 -33.55 21.22 -26.54
N LYS A 369 -34.37 20.21 -26.76
CA LYS A 369 -34.82 19.24 -25.73
C LYS A 369 -33.68 18.49 -25.04
N THR A 370 -32.61 18.21 -25.78
CA THR A 370 -31.43 17.52 -25.21
C THR A 370 -30.71 18.42 -24.21
N ALA A 371 -30.46 19.68 -24.55
CA ALA A 371 -29.85 20.66 -23.67
C ALA A 371 -30.66 20.86 -22.38
N LYS A 372 -32.00 20.98 -22.52
CA LYS A 372 -32.91 21.10 -21.39
C LYS A 372 -32.85 19.89 -20.45
N SER A 373 -32.82 18.67 -21.04
CA SER A 373 -32.71 17.45 -20.23
C SER A 373 -31.37 17.34 -19.49
N ILE A 374 -30.26 17.82 -20.09
CA ILE A 374 -28.94 17.88 -19.43
C ILE A 374 -29.02 18.85 -18.26
N LEU A 375 -29.59 20.03 -18.43
CA LEU A 375 -29.76 21.03 -17.36
C LEU A 375 -30.56 20.49 -16.18
N VAL A 376 -31.70 19.84 -16.46
CA VAL A 376 -32.53 19.20 -15.42
C VAL A 376 -31.74 18.16 -14.65
N SER A 377 -30.94 17.35 -15.34
CA SER A 377 -30.10 16.33 -14.69
C SER A 377 -28.99 16.96 -13.84
N CYS A 378 -28.33 18.00 -14.33
CA CYS A 378 -27.34 18.75 -13.56
C CYS A 378 -27.96 19.42 -12.31
N GLY A 379 -29.10 20.10 -12.47
CA GLY A 379 -29.83 20.69 -11.33
C GLY A 379 -30.22 19.66 -10.27
N ALA A 380 -30.72 18.49 -10.70
CA ALA A 380 -31.08 17.42 -9.78
C ALA A 380 -29.89 16.89 -8.95
N ARG A 381 -28.67 16.86 -9.53
CA ARG A 381 -27.47 16.46 -8.79
C ARG A 381 -27.04 17.49 -7.74
N LEU A 382 -27.30 18.76 -7.99
CA LEU A 382 -26.98 19.86 -7.07
C LEU A 382 -28.13 20.18 -6.10
N ALA A 383 -29.26 19.49 -6.16
CA ALA A 383 -30.38 19.70 -5.27
C ALA A 383 -30.03 19.70 -3.77
N PRO A 384 -29.05 18.91 -3.26
CA PRO A 384 -28.61 19.03 -1.86
C PRO A 384 -28.11 20.44 -1.50
N PHE A 385 -27.52 21.16 -2.45
CA PHE A 385 -27.05 22.54 -2.23
C PHE A 385 -28.17 23.61 -2.19
N ASP A 386 -29.44 23.22 -2.36
CA ASP A 386 -30.59 24.09 -2.03
C ASP A 386 -30.73 24.27 -0.51
N ILE A 387 -30.12 23.37 0.28
CA ILE A 387 -30.09 23.47 1.73
C ILE A 387 -29.09 24.58 2.10
N LYS A 388 -29.58 25.60 2.79
CA LYS A 388 -28.79 26.78 3.16
C LYS A 388 -27.55 26.40 3.95
N GLU A 389 -27.71 25.54 4.96
CA GLU A 389 -26.61 25.12 5.84
C GLU A 389 -25.50 24.39 5.05
N LEU A 390 -25.85 23.66 4.01
CA LEU A 390 -24.84 22.98 3.16
C LEU A 390 -24.11 24.01 2.29
N ARG A 391 -24.79 24.99 1.74
CA ARG A 391 -24.17 26.10 1.02
C ARG A 391 -23.22 26.86 1.92
N ASP A 392 -23.66 27.20 3.13
CA ASP A 392 -22.86 27.96 4.08
C ASP A 392 -21.55 27.24 4.40
N ILE A 393 -21.55 25.91 4.68
CA ILE A 393 -20.33 25.17 5.00
C ILE A 393 -19.41 24.91 3.80
N THR A 394 -19.92 25.08 2.57
CA THR A 394 -19.12 24.91 1.34
C THR A 394 -18.74 26.23 0.67
N ALA A 395 -19.04 27.37 1.31
CA ALA A 395 -18.78 28.69 0.76
C ALA A 395 -17.28 29.05 0.70
N TYR A 396 -16.52 28.67 1.72
CA TYR A 396 -15.07 28.90 1.81
C TYR A 396 -14.39 27.71 2.52
N ASP A 397 -13.06 27.70 2.57
CA ASP A 397 -12.30 26.58 3.14
C ASP A 397 -11.62 26.94 4.46
N GLU A 398 -11.78 26.09 5.49
CA GLU A 398 -11.07 26.12 6.76
C GLU A 398 -10.29 24.82 7.01
N LEU A 399 -10.56 23.78 6.21
CA LEU A 399 -9.97 22.46 6.44
C LEU A 399 -8.51 22.42 5.99
N GLU A 400 -8.09 23.24 5.03
CA GLU A 400 -6.70 23.27 4.50
C GLU A 400 -6.13 21.85 4.38
N LEU A 401 -6.82 20.99 3.61
CA LEU A 401 -6.50 19.55 3.54
C LEU A 401 -5.13 19.28 2.92
N ASP A 402 -4.62 20.19 2.13
CA ASP A 402 -3.30 20.18 1.53
C ASP A 402 -2.17 20.27 2.56
N THR A 403 -2.44 20.84 3.75
CA THR A 403 -1.47 21.00 4.84
C THR A 403 -1.43 19.82 5.82
N LEU A 404 -2.26 18.77 5.61
CA LEU A 404 -2.39 17.65 6.57
C LEU A 404 -1.09 16.88 6.85
N GLY A 405 -0.11 16.95 5.98
CA GLY A 405 1.20 16.30 6.13
C GLY A 405 2.28 17.18 6.74
N ASP A 406 2.11 18.49 6.71
CA ASP A 406 3.13 19.47 7.06
C ASP A 406 3.16 19.75 8.56
N GLU A 407 1.98 19.73 9.20
CA GLU A 407 1.82 19.92 10.63
C GLU A 407 1.07 18.75 11.27
N LYS A 408 1.26 18.57 12.58
CA LYS A 408 0.49 17.58 13.35
C LYS A 408 -0.97 17.96 13.37
N THR A 409 -1.77 17.35 12.55
CA THR A 409 -3.20 17.61 12.40
C THR A 409 -4.02 16.37 12.71
N ALA A 410 -5.13 16.54 13.41
CA ALA A 410 -6.14 15.51 13.60
C ALA A 410 -7.47 16.00 13.02
N LEU A 411 -7.84 15.44 11.87
CA LEU A 411 -9.11 15.70 11.19
C LEU A 411 -10.13 14.65 11.61
N PHE A 412 -11.24 15.09 12.19
CA PHE A 412 -12.38 14.26 12.55
C PHE A 412 -13.52 14.48 11.56
N LEU A 413 -13.88 13.41 10.86
CA LEU A 413 -15.02 13.38 9.94
C LEU A 413 -16.21 12.75 10.66
N ILE A 414 -17.15 13.58 11.09
CA ILE A 414 -18.35 13.17 11.81
C ILE A 414 -19.46 13.00 10.78
N MET A 415 -19.74 11.74 10.42
CA MET A 415 -20.72 11.37 9.41
C MET A 415 -21.68 10.34 9.97
N SER A 416 -22.96 10.39 9.58
CA SER A 416 -23.94 9.41 10.05
C SER A 416 -23.64 8.02 9.51
N ASP A 417 -23.78 6.98 10.34
CA ASP A 417 -23.74 5.58 9.94
C ASP A 417 -25.11 5.02 9.52
N THR A 418 -26.17 5.79 9.75
CA THR A 418 -27.58 5.41 9.49
C THR A 418 -28.23 6.23 8.37
N ASP A 419 -27.68 7.39 8.08
CA ASP A 419 -28.17 8.31 7.05
C ASP A 419 -27.02 8.64 6.09
N ALA A 420 -27.13 8.18 4.87
CA ALA A 420 -26.12 8.38 3.82
C ALA A 420 -26.37 9.62 2.94
N THR A 421 -27.39 10.44 3.28
CA THR A 421 -27.81 11.58 2.45
C THR A 421 -26.66 12.58 2.20
N PHE A 422 -25.80 12.79 3.20
CA PHE A 422 -24.69 13.75 3.15
C PHE A 422 -23.31 13.09 3.38
N ASN A 423 -23.20 11.80 3.15
CA ASN A 423 -21.94 11.06 3.33
C ASN A 423 -21.13 10.97 2.02
#